data_c7d9fa92fe61cea11b044dd1dd365cc5
#
_entry.id   c7d9fa92fe61cea11b044dd1dd365cc5
#
_cell.length_a   1.000
_cell.length_b   1.000
_cell.length_c   1.000
_cell.angle_alpha   90.00
_cell.angle_beta   90.00
_cell.angle_gamma   90.00
#
_symmetry.space_group_name_H-M   'P 1'
#
loop_
_entity.id
_entity.type
_entity.pdbx_description
1 polymer ?
#
loop_
_entity_poly.entity_id
_entity_poly.type
_entity_poly.pdbx_seq_one_letter_code
_entity_poly.pdbx_strand_id
1 'polypeptide(L)'
;MCGRYNLTASSEAIVEHFQLLRQVKFQPSYNIAPAQKILNVVELDDQSRKTVNLYWGLVPSWSKDSKNSSHLINARMETVREKPSFRSAFKHRRCLIPANGFYEWAKNEDGKKAFHIHRQDQQLFAFAGLWEQWQHETETLYSCAIITTAATDLMQPIHDRMPVIITPEHYHQW
;
A
#
# COMPACT_ATOMS: atom_id res chain seq x y z
N MET A 1 -7.06 -5.92 -9.46
CA MET A 1 -5.88 -5.22 -8.88
C MET A 1 -6.36 -4.36 -7.73
N CYS A 2 -5.68 -4.42 -6.58
CA CYS A 2 -6.08 -3.67 -5.39
C CYS A 2 -6.12 -2.15 -5.67
N GLY A 3 -7.31 -1.61 -5.81
CA GLY A 3 -7.56 -0.20 -6.07
C GLY A 3 -8.48 0.46 -5.05
N ARG A 4 -8.90 -0.26 -4.02
CA ARG A 4 -9.71 0.23 -2.90
C ARG A 4 -9.46 -0.57 -1.65
N TYR A 5 -9.32 0.10 -0.51
CA TYR A 5 -9.16 -0.55 0.79
C TYR A 5 -9.75 0.30 1.92
N ASN A 6 -9.80 -0.25 3.12
CA ASN A 6 -10.22 0.48 4.31
C ASN A 6 -9.16 0.41 5.41
N LEU A 7 -9.09 1.49 6.18
CA LEU A 7 -8.34 1.58 7.42
C LEU A 7 -9.25 2.26 8.45
N THR A 8 -9.81 1.47 9.35
CA THR A 8 -10.84 1.91 10.32
C THR A 8 -10.41 1.71 11.76
N ALA A 9 -9.22 1.15 11.98
CA ALA A 9 -8.64 0.99 13.31
C ALA A 9 -8.41 2.35 13.98
N SER A 10 -8.38 2.35 15.32
CA SER A 10 -8.02 3.55 16.07
C SER A 10 -6.53 3.88 15.95
N SER A 11 -6.16 5.12 16.26
CA SER A 11 -4.75 5.54 16.32
C SER A 11 -3.94 4.69 17.29
N GLU A 12 -4.51 4.35 18.43
CA GLU A 12 -3.89 3.52 19.47
C GLU A 12 -3.63 2.11 18.96
N ALA A 13 -4.60 1.49 18.27
CA ALA A 13 -4.44 0.16 17.68
C ALA A 13 -3.33 0.14 16.61
N ILE A 14 -3.20 1.21 15.82
CA ILE A 14 -2.11 1.34 14.83
C ILE A 14 -0.75 1.48 15.53
N VAL A 15 -0.67 2.31 16.57
CA VAL A 15 0.57 2.49 17.36
C VAL A 15 1.03 1.16 17.94
N GLU A 16 0.13 0.42 18.57
CA GLU A 16 0.41 -0.89 19.16
C GLU A 16 0.83 -1.91 18.09
N HIS A 17 0.01 -2.07 17.05
CA HIS A 17 0.22 -3.08 16.00
C HIS A 17 1.55 -2.92 15.25
N PHE A 18 1.95 -1.67 14.95
CA PHE A 18 3.18 -1.37 14.22
C PHE A 18 4.35 -0.99 15.13
N GLN A 19 4.17 -1.03 16.47
CA GLN A 19 5.19 -0.70 17.47
C GLN A 19 5.78 0.71 17.24
N LEU A 20 4.90 1.71 17.09
CA LEU A 20 5.29 3.07 16.79
C LEU A 20 5.64 3.83 18.09
N LEU A 21 6.65 4.69 18.02
CA LEU A 21 7.08 5.50 19.17
C LEU A 21 6.20 6.72 19.44
N ARG A 22 5.35 7.11 18.49
CA ARG A 22 4.52 8.33 18.58
C ARG A 22 3.08 8.06 18.16
N GLN A 23 2.18 8.87 18.71
CA GLN A 23 0.77 8.86 18.27
C GLN A 23 0.63 9.18 16.78
N VAL A 24 -0.34 8.55 16.17
CA VAL A 24 -0.67 8.69 14.74
C VAL A 24 -1.87 9.62 14.60
N LYS A 25 -1.70 10.67 13.80
CA LYS A 25 -2.84 11.53 13.41
C LYS A 25 -3.33 11.08 12.04
N PHE A 26 -4.46 10.41 11.99
CA PHE A 26 -5.15 10.08 10.76
C PHE A 26 -6.66 10.03 10.99
N GLN A 27 -7.44 10.05 9.92
CA GLN A 27 -8.89 9.86 9.99
C GLN A 27 -9.24 8.47 9.45
N PRO A 28 -9.96 7.63 10.21
CA PRO A 28 -10.45 6.35 9.73
C PRO A 28 -11.25 6.52 8.44
N SER A 29 -11.04 5.62 7.49
CA SER A 29 -11.75 5.64 6.22
C SER A 29 -12.16 4.24 5.79
N TYR A 30 -13.43 4.12 5.41
CA TYR A 30 -13.99 2.89 4.86
C TYR A 30 -13.74 2.73 3.35
N ASN A 31 -13.26 3.76 2.68
CA ASN A 31 -13.15 3.77 1.21
C ASN A 31 -11.97 4.61 0.75
N ILE A 32 -10.78 4.10 0.94
CA ILE A 32 -9.53 4.72 0.48
C ILE A 32 -9.32 4.38 -0.99
N ALA A 33 -9.06 5.41 -1.80
CA ALA A 33 -8.91 5.33 -3.25
C ALA A 33 -7.54 5.84 -3.73
N PRO A 34 -7.08 5.46 -4.92
CA PRO A 34 -5.93 6.09 -5.57
C PRO A 34 -6.04 7.60 -5.64
N ALA A 35 -4.89 8.26 -5.79
CA ALA A 35 -4.75 9.72 -5.79
C ALA A 35 -5.06 10.41 -4.44
N GLN A 36 -5.22 9.66 -3.37
CA GLN A 36 -5.30 10.19 -2.00
C GLN A 36 -3.95 10.07 -1.28
N LYS A 37 -3.73 10.92 -0.27
CA LYS A 37 -2.65 10.72 0.70
C LYS A 37 -3.07 9.65 1.69
N ILE A 38 -2.31 8.58 1.79
CA ILE A 38 -2.59 7.41 2.62
C ILE A 38 -1.51 7.23 3.67
N LEU A 39 -1.90 6.67 4.82
CA LEU A 39 -0.98 6.36 5.90
C LEU A 39 -0.03 5.23 5.49
N ASN A 40 1.25 5.44 5.73
CA ASN A 40 2.31 4.46 5.55
C ASN A 40 3.17 4.39 6.80
N VAL A 41 3.77 3.23 7.05
CA VAL A 41 4.78 3.02 8.09
C VAL A 41 6.11 2.76 7.40
N VAL A 42 7.12 3.54 7.75
CA VAL A 42 8.50 3.38 7.26
C VAL A 42 9.41 3.08 8.43
N GLU A 43 10.40 2.23 8.20
CA GLU A 43 11.47 1.95 9.17
C GLU A 43 12.61 2.94 8.95
N LEU A 44 13.21 3.39 10.04
CA LEU A 44 14.37 4.27 10.06
C LEU A 44 15.67 3.45 10.25
N ASP A 45 16.82 4.10 10.09
CA ASP A 45 18.14 3.44 10.22
C ASP A 45 18.38 2.86 11.63
N ASP A 46 17.74 3.41 12.65
CA ASP A 46 17.77 2.92 14.04
C ASP A 46 16.75 1.80 14.32
N GLN A 47 16.14 1.24 13.29
CA GLN A 47 15.08 0.23 13.34
C GLN A 47 13.76 0.69 13.98
N SER A 48 13.67 1.95 14.38
CA SER A 48 12.40 2.52 14.82
C SER A 48 11.46 2.75 13.64
N ARG A 49 10.15 2.80 13.92
CA ARG A 49 9.13 3.02 12.89
C ARG A 49 8.42 4.33 13.10
N LYS A 50 8.11 4.99 12.00
CA LYS A 50 7.28 6.19 11.99
C LYS A 50 6.20 6.11 10.91
N THR A 51 5.14 6.88 11.10
CA THR A 51 4.12 7.06 10.06
C THR A 51 4.43 8.27 9.19
N VAL A 52 4.11 8.11 7.90
CA VAL A 52 4.14 9.17 6.90
C VAL A 52 2.90 9.10 6.01
N ASN A 53 2.42 10.23 5.52
CA ASN A 53 1.33 10.27 4.55
C ASN A 53 1.93 10.41 3.15
N LEU A 54 1.70 9.41 2.29
CA LEU A 54 2.22 9.36 0.94
C LEU A 54 1.07 9.35 -0.06
N TYR A 55 1.26 9.97 -1.22
CA TYR A 55 0.30 9.96 -2.31
C TYR A 55 0.24 8.56 -2.96
N TRP A 56 -0.95 7.96 -3.03
CA TRP A 56 -1.13 6.64 -3.64
C TRP A 56 -1.21 6.75 -5.17
N GLY A 57 -0.12 6.47 -5.79
CA GLY A 57 0.18 6.61 -7.21
C GLY A 57 1.64 7.03 -7.34
N LEU A 58 2.56 6.06 -7.40
CA LEU A 58 4.01 6.28 -7.35
C LEU A 58 4.48 7.09 -8.55
N VAL A 59 5.22 8.17 -8.29
CA VAL A 59 5.96 8.93 -9.28
C VAL A 59 7.41 8.53 -9.21
N PRO A 60 7.97 7.90 -10.27
CA PRO A 60 9.40 7.62 -10.30
C PRO A 60 10.26 8.89 -10.20
N SER A 61 11.35 8.85 -9.43
CA SER A 61 12.24 10.02 -9.21
C SER A 61 12.78 10.66 -10.51
N TRP A 62 12.92 9.87 -11.56
CA TRP A 62 13.38 10.31 -12.88
C TRP A 62 12.26 10.83 -13.81
N SER A 63 11.00 10.79 -13.39
CA SER A 63 9.88 11.25 -14.22
C SER A 63 9.98 12.76 -14.48
N LYS A 64 9.65 13.17 -15.70
CA LYS A 64 9.65 14.59 -16.09
C LYS A 64 8.49 15.38 -15.49
N ASP A 65 7.39 14.70 -15.18
CA ASP A 65 6.21 15.29 -14.55
C ASP A 65 5.52 14.28 -13.61
N SER A 66 4.64 14.78 -12.76
CA SER A 66 3.85 13.99 -11.81
C SER A 66 2.48 13.54 -12.36
N LYS A 67 2.08 13.97 -13.57
CA LYS A 67 0.73 13.81 -14.10
C LYS A 67 0.35 12.35 -14.38
N ASN A 68 1.34 11.52 -14.72
CA ASN A 68 1.13 10.10 -15.00
C ASN A 68 1.17 9.20 -13.76
N SER A 69 1.29 9.76 -12.56
CA SER A 69 1.40 9.01 -11.30
C SER A 69 0.15 8.22 -10.95
N SER A 70 -1.03 8.69 -11.36
CA SER A 70 -2.30 8.01 -11.07
C SER A 70 -2.41 6.59 -11.63
N HIS A 71 -1.50 6.19 -12.53
CA HIS A 71 -1.48 4.85 -13.13
C HIS A 71 -0.57 3.85 -12.39
N LEU A 72 0.41 4.31 -11.59
CA LEU A 72 1.34 3.45 -10.87
C LEU A 72 0.88 3.18 -9.42
N ILE A 73 -0.38 2.84 -9.23
CA ILE A 73 -0.94 2.50 -7.92
C ILE A 73 -0.49 1.13 -7.42
N ASN A 74 -0.12 0.23 -8.34
CA ASN A 74 0.32 -1.13 -8.02
C ASN A 74 1.63 -1.47 -8.76
N ALA A 75 2.48 -2.24 -8.08
CA ALA A 75 3.68 -2.85 -8.63
C ALA A 75 3.54 -4.39 -8.60
N ARG A 76 3.81 -5.07 -9.72
CA ARG A 76 3.75 -6.54 -9.75
C ARG A 76 5.01 -7.14 -9.12
N MET A 77 4.85 -8.04 -8.16
CA MET A 77 5.94 -8.72 -7.46
C MET A 77 6.92 -9.41 -8.42
N GLU A 78 6.39 -10.00 -9.49
CA GLU A 78 7.16 -10.77 -10.47
C GLU A 78 8.17 -9.92 -11.25
N THR A 79 7.88 -8.62 -11.41
CA THR A 79 8.72 -7.72 -12.22
C THR A 79 9.22 -6.49 -11.47
N VAL A 80 8.90 -6.35 -10.19
CA VAL A 80 9.20 -5.15 -9.38
C VAL A 80 10.71 -4.86 -9.30
N ARG A 81 11.54 -5.91 -9.32
CA ARG A 81 13.01 -5.81 -9.27
C ARG A 81 13.64 -5.29 -10.56
N GLU A 82 12.93 -5.44 -11.68
CA GLU A 82 13.44 -5.15 -13.02
C GLU A 82 12.89 -3.84 -13.58
N LYS A 83 11.60 -3.55 -13.32
CA LYS A 83 10.90 -2.39 -13.86
C LYS A 83 11.56 -1.08 -13.42
N PRO A 84 11.97 -0.19 -14.35
CA PRO A 84 12.62 1.08 -14.03
C PRO A 84 11.84 1.94 -13.03
N SER A 85 10.51 1.90 -13.07
CA SER A 85 9.65 2.67 -12.16
C SER A 85 9.69 2.19 -10.71
N PHE A 86 10.12 0.95 -10.44
CA PHE A 86 10.01 0.35 -9.11
C PHE A 86 11.32 -0.20 -8.54
N ARG A 87 12.28 -0.60 -9.39
CA ARG A 87 13.49 -1.31 -8.96
C ARG A 87 14.29 -0.58 -7.88
N SER A 88 14.40 0.74 -7.97
CA SER A 88 15.11 1.56 -6.98
C SER A 88 14.35 1.62 -5.66
N ALA A 89 13.04 1.87 -5.72
CA ALA A 89 12.19 1.88 -4.54
C ALA A 89 12.14 0.50 -3.86
N PHE A 90 12.07 -0.59 -4.63
CA PHE A 90 12.09 -1.95 -4.10
C PHE A 90 13.39 -2.27 -3.35
N LYS A 91 14.52 -1.73 -3.79
CA LYS A 91 15.81 -1.95 -3.14
C LYS A 91 16.00 -1.11 -1.87
N HIS A 92 15.48 0.14 -1.84
CA HIS A 92 15.86 1.12 -0.83
C HIS A 92 14.71 1.81 -0.10
N ARG A 93 13.48 1.72 -0.61
CA ARG A 93 12.35 2.52 -0.11
C ARG A 93 11.08 1.68 -0.03
N ARG A 94 11.12 0.69 0.85
CA ARG A 94 9.97 -0.14 1.18
C ARG A 94 9.18 0.50 2.32
N CYS A 95 7.88 0.24 2.37
CA CYS A 95 6.99 0.68 3.44
C CYS A 95 5.91 -0.35 3.70
N LEU A 96 5.29 -0.26 4.87
CA LEU A 96 4.09 -1.01 5.19
C LEU A 96 2.89 -0.08 5.04
N ILE A 97 1.83 -0.56 4.39
CA ILE A 97 0.59 0.21 4.22
C ILE A 97 -0.49 -0.44 5.09
N PRO A 98 -0.85 0.18 6.24
CA PRO A 98 -1.84 -0.36 7.15
C PRO A 98 -3.22 -0.51 6.51
N ALA A 99 -3.90 -1.62 6.78
CA ALA A 99 -5.24 -1.89 6.30
C ALA A 99 -6.04 -2.79 7.28
N ASN A 100 -7.36 -2.63 7.29
CA ASN A 100 -8.28 -3.60 7.90
C ASN A 100 -8.86 -4.57 6.86
N GLY A 101 -8.92 -4.17 5.59
CA GLY A 101 -9.41 -4.96 4.50
C GLY A 101 -9.27 -4.23 3.17
N PHE A 102 -9.56 -4.93 2.07
CA PHE A 102 -9.56 -4.34 0.74
C PHE A 102 -10.78 -4.80 -0.07
N TYR A 103 -11.05 -4.09 -1.15
CA TYR A 103 -12.20 -4.38 -2.01
C TYR A 103 -11.74 -4.88 -3.37
N GLU A 104 -12.41 -5.92 -3.86
CA GLU A 104 -12.27 -6.41 -5.23
C GLU A 104 -13.64 -6.74 -5.83
N TRP A 105 -13.70 -6.79 -7.14
CA TRP A 105 -14.93 -6.98 -7.88
C TRP A 105 -14.86 -8.21 -8.76
N ALA A 106 -15.65 -9.22 -8.43
CA ALA A 106 -15.86 -10.34 -9.35
C ALA A 106 -16.82 -9.94 -10.49
N LYS A 107 -16.52 -10.41 -11.68
CA LYS A 107 -17.44 -10.35 -12.81
C LYS A 107 -18.32 -11.59 -12.80
N ASN A 108 -19.62 -11.42 -12.87
CA ASN A 108 -20.61 -12.48 -13.06
C ASN A 108 -21.58 -12.09 -14.17
N GLU A 109 -22.54 -12.96 -14.47
CA GLU A 109 -23.54 -12.73 -15.53
C GLU A 109 -24.40 -11.48 -15.28
N ASP A 110 -24.67 -11.15 -14.02
CA ASP A 110 -25.47 -10.00 -13.59
C ASP A 110 -24.64 -8.69 -13.46
N GLY A 111 -23.33 -8.71 -13.78
CA GLY A 111 -22.45 -7.55 -13.71
C GLY A 111 -21.26 -7.69 -12.76
N LYS A 112 -20.94 -6.63 -12.01
CA LYS A 112 -19.82 -6.62 -11.05
C LYS A 112 -20.35 -6.73 -9.63
N LYS A 113 -19.95 -7.76 -8.90
CA LYS A 113 -20.21 -7.93 -7.47
C LYS A 113 -18.99 -7.50 -6.66
N ALA A 114 -19.16 -6.56 -5.73
CA ALA A 114 -18.12 -6.12 -4.81
C ALA A 114 -17.95 -7.10 -3.65
N PHE A 115 -16.71 -7.38 -3.30
CA PHE A 115 -16.32 -8.17 -2.13
C PHE A 115 -15.42 -7.34 -1.23
N HIS A 116 -15.66 -7.40 0.07
CA HIS A 116 -14.77 -6.89 1.09
C HIS A 116 -13.96 -8.06 1.66
N ILE A 117 -12.66 -8.02 1.43
CA ILE A 117 -11.72 -9.05 1.85
C ILE A 117 -10.99 -8.54 3.08
N HIS A 118 -11.09 -9.26 4.18
CA HIS A 118 -10.47 -8.93 5.45
C HIS A 118 -10.03 -10.20 6.18
N ARG A 119 -9.23 -10.04 7.23
CA ARG A 119 -8.85 -11.17 8.11
C ARG A 119 -10.07 -11.66 8.86
N GLN A 120 -10.13 -12.97 9.13
CA GLN A 120 -11.24 -13.58 9.89
C GLN A 120 -11.35 -13.01 11.32
N ASP A 121 -10.22 -12.68 11.95
CA ASP A 121 -10.13 -12.06 13.27
C ASP A 121 -10.32 -10.54 13.25
N GLN A 122 -10.56 -9.95 12.08
CA GLN A 122 -10.73 -8.51 11.83
C GLN A 122 -9.55 -7.64 12.29
N GLN A 123 -8.40 -8.24 12.56
CA GLN A 123 -7.19 -7.53 12.97
C GLN A 123 -6.57 -6.76 11.80
N LEU A 124 -5.78 -5.74 12.17
CA LEU A 124 -4.93 -5.01 11.25
C LEU A 124 -3.92 -5.93 10.56
N PHE A 125 -3.58 -5.58 9.35
CA PHE A 125 -2.45 -6.12 8.61
C PHE A 125 -1.80 -5.01 7.77
N ALA A 126 -0.72 -5.34 7.07
CA ALA A 126 -0.07 -4.40 6.17
C ALA A 126 0.02 -4.96 4.76
N PHE A 127 -0.20 -4.11 3.77
CA PHE A 127 0.28 -4.39 2.42
C PHE A 127 1.77 -4.07 2.31
N ALA A 128 2.50 -4.86 1.53
CA ALA A 128 3.82 -4.50 1.05
C ALA A 128 3.73 -3.28 0.15
N GLY A 129 4.39 -2.22 0.51
CA GLY A 129 4.41 -0.96 -0.21
C GLY A 129 5.81 -0.55 -0.65
N LEU A 130 5.87 0.26 -1.69
CA LEU A 130 7.07 0.97 -2.14
C LEU A 130 6.78 2.46 -2.07
N TRP A 131 7.79 3.25 -1.75
CA TRP A 131 7.66 4.69 -1.82
C TRP A 131 8.78 5.34 -2.61
N GLU A 132 8.52 6.55 -3.11
CA GLU A 132 9.47 7.33 -3.89
C GLU A 132 9.35 8.80 -3.55
N GLN A 133 10.49 9.49 -3.62
CA GLN A 133 10.55 10.94 -3.61
C GLN A 133 10.82 11.41 -5.03
N TRP A 134 9.88 12.15 -5.58
CA TRP A 134 10.03 12.87 -6.83
C TRP A 134 10.25 14.35 -6.53
N GLN A 135 11.21 14.96 -7.26
CA GLN A 135 11.51 16.37 -7.13
C GLN A 135 11.67 16.98 -8.52
N HIS A 136 10.98 18.09 -8.73
CA HIS A 136 11.07 18.87 -9.95
C HIS A 136 10.96 20.35 -9.61
N GLU A 137 11.96 21.13 -9.99
CA GLU A 137 12.09 22.54 -9.61
C GLU A 137 11.92 22.74 -8.09
N THR A 138 10.86 23.42 -7.68
CA THR A 138 10.52 23.69 -6.27
C THR A 138 9.53 22.69 -5.68
N GLU A 139 9.00 21.76 -6.47
CA GLU A 139 8.00 20.79 -6.04
C GLU A 139 8.66 19.50 -5.56
N THR A 140 8.20 19.00 -4.42
CA THR A 140 8.58 17.68 -3.89
C THR A 140 7.31 16.87 -3.62
N LEU A 141 7.23 15.68 -4.21
CA LEU A 141 6.12 14.76 -4.00
C LEU A 141 6.64 13.42 -3.46
N TYR A 142 6.09 13.00 -2.30
CA TYR A 142 6.28 11.67 -1.76
C TYR A 142 5.09 10.81 -2.12
N SER A 143 5.34 9.70 -2.79
CA SER A 143 4.32 8.84 -3.36
C SER A 143 4.58 7.36 -3.09
N CYS A 144 3.55 6.52 -3.19
CA CYS A 144 3.67 5.09 -2.92
C CYS A 144 2.85 4.25 -3.91
N ALA A 145 3.19 2.96 -3.95
CA ALA A 145 2.45 1.93 -4.67
C ALA A 145 2.33 0.67 -3.81
N ILE A 146 1.23 -0.06 -3.97
CA ILE A 146 1.02 -1.38 -3.34
C ILE A 146 1.63 -2.46 -4.23
N ILE A 147 2.38 -3.40 -3.64
CA ILE A 147 2.85 -4.58 -4.38
C ILE A 147 1.71 -5.58 -4.48
N THR A 148 1.54 -6.16 -5.66
CA THR A 148 0.54 -7.21 -5.93
C THR A 148 1.21 -8.48 -6.42
N THR A 149 0.57 -9.62 -6.13
CA THR A 149 0.99 -10.96 -6.56
C THR A 149 -0.19 -11.71 -7.18
N ALA A 150 0.07 -12.91 -7.70
CA ALA A 150 -1.00 -13.82 -8.12
C ALA A 150 -1.94 -14.11 -6.94
N ALA A 151 -3.22 -14.23 -7.24
CA ALA A 151 -4.23 -14.55 -6.23
C ALA A 151 -4.05 -15.97 -5.69
N THR A 152 -4.34 -16.16 -4.40
CA THR A 152 -4.49 -17.49 -3.80
C THR A 152 -5.76 -18.16 -4.32
N ASP A 153 -5.90 -19.48 -4.10
CA ASP A 153 -7.10 -20.25 -4.50
C ASP A 153 -8.39 -19.63 -3.93
N LEU A 154 -8.32 -19.05 -2.73
CA LEU A 154 -9.46 -18.35 -2.12
C LEU A 154 -9.84 -17.07 -2.89
N MET A 155 -8.87 -16.37 -3.45
CA MET A 155 -9.08 -15.11 -4.15
C MET A 155 -9.36 -15.27 -5.66
N GLN A 156 -8.91 -16.36 -6.26
CA GLN A 156 -9.06 -16.66 -7.70
C GLN A 156 -10.48 -16.46 -8.24
N PRO A 157 -11.55 -16.91 -7.54
CA PRO A 157 -12.92 -16.70 -8.04
C PRO A 157 -13.35 -15.22 -8.09
N ILE A 158 -12.64 -14.34 -7.37
CA ILE A 158 -12.96 -12.90 -7.29
C ILE A 158 -12.09 -12.12 -8.26
N HIS A 159 -10.77 -12.35 -8.21
CA HIS A 159 -9.78 -11.65 -9.04
C HIS A 159 -8.50 -12.47 -9.15
N ASP A 160 -7.79 -12.38 -10.28
CA ASP A 160 -6.52 -13.08 -10.57
C ASP A 160 -5.31 -12.50 -9.81
N ARG A 161 -5.45 -11.31 -9.21
CA ARG A 161 -4.42 -10.62 -8.45
C ARG A 161 -4.90 -10.25 -7.06
N MET A 162 -3.97 -10.20 -6.10
CA MET A 162 -4.20 -9.70 -4.75
C MET A 162 -3.00 -8.86 -4.26
N PRO A 163 -3.17 -7.95 -3.28
CA PRO A 163 -2.04 -7.27 -2.65
C PRO A 163 -1.17 -8.29 -1.90
N VAL A 164 0.14 -8.03 -1.88
CA VAL A 164 1.05 -8.76 -1.00
C VAL A 164 0.80 -8.31 0.44
N ILE A 165 0.39 -9.25 1.29
CA ILE A 165 0.14 -9.01 2.72
C ILE A 165 1.39 -9.44 3.48
N ILE A 166 1.90 -8.55 4.34
CA ILE A 166 2.99 -8.83 5.26
C ILE A 166 2.40 -9.08 6.65
N THR A 167 2.78 -10.17 7.25
CA THR A 167 2.37 -10.50 8.63
C THR A 167 3.30 -9.84 9.65
N PRO A 168 2.85 -9.55 10.88
CA PRO A 168 3.63 -8.79 11.86
C PRO A 168 5.03 -9.30 12.13
N GLU A 169 5.23 -10.62 12.15
CA GLU A 169 6.52 -11.28 12.34
C GLU A 169 7.53 -11.00 11.22
N HIS A 170 7.08 -10.51 10.06
CA HIS A 170 7.91 -10.20 8.90
C HIS A 170 8.08 -8.70 8.64
N TYR A 171 7.52 -7.82 9.48
CA TYR A 171 7.60 -6.37 9.27
C TYR A 171 9.04 -5.85 9.26
N HIS A 172 9.94 -6.44 10.06
CA HIS A 172 11.35 -6.05 10.13
C HIS A 172 12.19 -6.56 8.95
N GLN A 173 11.67 -7.53 8.20
CA GLN A 173 12.35 -8.07 7.02
C GLN A 173 11.94 -7.31 5.75
N TRP A 174 10.83 -6.63 5.81
CA TRP A 174 10.30 -5.83 4.73
C TRP A 174 10.83 -4.41 4.80
#